data_30ad05ab404b1de64a7d57b9cd1cb61c
#
_entry.id   30ad05ab404b1de64a7d57b9cd1cb61c
#
_cell.length_a   1.000
_cell.length_b   1.000
_cell.length_c   1.000
_cell.angle_alpha   90.00
_cell.angle_beta   90.00
_cell.angle_gamma   90.00
#
_symmetry.space_group_name_H-M   'P 1'
#
loop_
_entity.id
_entity.type
_entity.pdbx_description
1 polymer ?
#
loop_
_entity_poly.entity_id
_entity_poly.type
_entity_poly.pdbx_seq_one_letter_code
_entity_poly.pdbx_strand_id
1 'polypeptide(L)'
;MIIKSLKIVNFRRFIGKQVVFKKGLNVIVGSNAIGKTTVLEAIYYLGITKSFKTSDESALINNNSEEFAIFANVERDGLVNDIKIKRMKNAKIVFLNNNPYKKVSEYLGTVLVVCFSNNDCVKLNGSSKDRRSLFEPLICQISNFYVNECNNYRKILNSRNALLKRLNFEKKESNTKLLEVMNSQLVKSGNKIINVRQKIVRKLNDEINEIYNEISGCNEKIELEYCSN
;
A
#
# COMPACT_ATOMS: atom_id res chain seq x y z
N MET A 1 4.46 -16.73 8.16
CA MET A 1 3.06 -16.34 7.94
C MET A 1 2.51 -17.07 6.71
N ILE A 2 1.28 -17.61 6.78
CA ILE A 2 0.66 -18.41 5.72
C ILE A 2 -0.81 -18.02 5.62
N ILE A 3 -1.29 -17.71 4.42
CA ILE A 3 -2.73 -17.59 4.16
C ILE A 3 -3.28 -18.99 3.98
N LYS A 4 -4.14 -19.46 4.88
CA LYS A 4 -4.78 -20.79 4.81
C LYS A 4 -5.95 -20.80 3.84
N SER A 5 -6.79 -19.77 3.91
CA SER A 5 -7.94 -19.64 3.05
C SER A 5 -8.24 -18.17 2.74
N LEU A 6 -8.86 -17.94 1.60
CA LEU A 6 -9.32 -16.64 1.15
C LEU A 6 -10.73 -16.80 0.58
N LYS A 7 -11.69 -16.03 1.13
CA LYS A 7 -13.04 -15.93 0.57
C LYS A 7 -13.24 -14.50 0.06
N ILE A 8 -13.64 -14.40 -1.19
CA ILE A 8 -13.81 -13.14 -1.93
C ILE A 8 -15.28 -13.02 -2.26
N VAL A 9 -15.91 -11.91 -1.89
CA VAL A 9 -17.34 -11.65 -2.10
C VAL A 9 -17.49 -10.31 -2.81
N ASN A 10 -18.21 -10.29 -3.92
CA ASN A 10 -18.53 -9.11 -4.73
C ASN A 10 -17.30 -8.26 -5.14
N PHE A 11 -16.17 -8.91 -5.36
CA PHE A 11 -14.91 -8.26 -5.72
C PHE A 11 -14.63 -8.49 -7.21
N ARG A 12 -14.56 -7.41 -7.98
CA ARG A 12 -14.42 -7.49 -9.44
C ARG A 12 -15.53 -8.37 -10.04
N ARG A 13 -15.13 -9.40 -10.77
CA ARG A 13 -16.07 -10.37 -11.37
C ARG A 13 -16.56 -11.45 -10.40
N PHE A 14 -15.98 -11.59 -9.22
CA PHE A 14 -16.37 -12.64 -8.29
C PHE A 14 -17.54 -12.21 -7.41
N ILE A 15 -18.64 -12.90 -7.50
CA ILE A 15 -19.80 -12.79 -6.60
C ILE A 15 -19.48 -13.51 -5.30
N GLY A 16 -18.91 -14.72 -5.40
CA GLY A 16 -18.44 -15.52 -4.28
C GLY A 16 -17.37 -16.51 -4.77
N LYS A 17 -16.16 -16.43 -4.23
CA LYS A 17 -15.07 -17.35 -4.55
C LYS A 17 -14.31 -17.68 -3.30
N GLN A 18 -14.08 -18.96 -3.05
CA GLN A 18 -13.20 -19.42 -1.97
C GLN A 18 -11.99 -20.14 -2.56
N VAL A 19 -10.84 -19.88 -1.97
CA VAL A 19 -9.55 -20.49 -2.34
C VAL A 19 -8.87 -20.94 -1.06
N VAL A 20 -8.34 -22.15 -1.06
CA VAL A 20 -7.54 -22.71 0.03
C VAL A 20 -6.11 -22.83 -0.46
N PHE A 21 -5.16 -22.41 0.35
CA PHE A 21 -3.73 -22.43 0.02
C PHE A 21 -2.99 -23.45 0.87
N LYS A 22 -1.93 -24.02 0.30
CA LYS A 22 -0.95 -24.85 1.00
C LYS A 22 0.27 -24.04 1.38
N LYS A 23 1.06 -24.52 2.33
CA LYS A 23 2.37 -23.96 2.64
C LYS A 23 3.29 -24.08 1.41
N GLY A 24 4.08 -23.06 1.13
CA GLY A 24 5.01 -23.03 0.01
C GLY A 24 4.37 -22.53 -1.29
N LEU A 25 4.76 -23.08 -2.42
CA LEU A 25 4.34 -22.63 -3.74
C LEU A 25 2.89 -23.02 -4.04
N ASN A 26 2.10 -22.03 -4.48
CA ASN A 26 0.74 -22.23 -4.99
C ASN A 26 0.66 -21.64 -6.40
N VAL A 27 0.29 -22.47 -7.38
CA VAL A 27 0.18 -22.06 -8.78
C VAL A 27 -1.28 -21.94 -9.19
N ILE A 28 -1.67 -20.76 -9.69
CA ILE A 28 -3.02 -20.50 -10.16
C ILE A 28 -3.06 -20.59 -11.69
N VAL A 29 -3.68 -21.61 -12.22
CA VAL A 29 -3.80 -21.87 -13.66
C VAL A 29 -5.22 -21.74 -14.16
N GLY A 30 -5.40 -21.48 -15.45
CA GLY A 30 -6.69 -21.38 -16.12
C GLY A 30 -6.65 -20.45 -17.33
N SER A 31 -7.74 -20.39 -18.08
CA SER A 31 -7.88 -19.53 -19.27
C SER A 31 -7.79 -18.03 -18.94
N ASN A 32 -7.53 -17.20 -19.96
CA ASN A 32 -7.48 -15.76 -19.78
C ASN A 32 -8.85 -15.23 -19.32
N ALA A 33 -8.81 -14.14 -18.57
CA ALA A 33 -9.99 -13.48 -17.99
C ALA A 33 -10.80 -14.30 -16.95
N ILE A 34 -10.37 -15.53 -16.53
CA ILE A 34 -11.09 -16.30 -15.51
C ILE A 34 -10.99 -15.73 -14.10
N GLY A 35 -10.06 -14.78 -13.89
CA GLY A 35 -9.89 -14.12 -12.58
C GLY A 35 -8.64 -14.51 -11.81
N LYS A 36 -7.64 -15.15 -12.43
CA LYS A 36 -6.36 -15.50 -11.79
C LYS A 36 -5.74 -14.30 -11.09
N THR A 37 -5.54 -13.21 -11.82
CA THR A 37 -4.98 -11.97 -11.29
C THR A 37 -5.91 -11.30 -10.26
N THR A 38 -7.22 -11.54 -10.32
CA THR A 38 -8.18 -11.02 -9.33
C THR A 38 -7.97 -11.68 -7.96
N VAL A 39 -7.60 -12.97 -7.93
CA VAL A 39 -7.23 -13.65 -6.67
C VAL A 39 -5.95 -13.02 -6.09
N LEU A 40 -4.92 -12.81 -6.92
CA LEU A 40 -3.68 -12.14 -6.47
C LEU A 40 -3.94 -10.70 -6.01
N GLU A 41 -4.84 -9.98 -6.71
CA GLU A 41 -5.26 -8.63 -6.32
C GLU A 41 -5.96 -8.61 -4.96
N ALA A 42 -6.80 -9.62 -4.67
CA ALA A 42 -7.45 -9.77 -3.38
C ALA A 42 -6.44 -10.09 -2.25
N ILE A 43 -5.41 -10.93 -2.52
CA ILE A 43 -4.32 -11.20 -1.58
C ILE A 43 -3.52 -9.92 -1.30
N TYR A 44 -3.17 -9.17 -2.33
CA TYR A 44 -2.48 -7.89 -2.18
C TYR A 44 -3.33 -6.88 -1.39
N TYR A 45 -4.63 -6.82 -1.72
CA TYR A 45 -5.57 -5.96 -1.01
C TYR A 45 -5.69 -6.34 0.47
N LEU A 46 -5.60 -7.63 0.79
CA LEU A 46 -5.58 -8.11 2.17
C LEU A 46 -4.40 -7.52 2.97
N GLY A 47 -3.21 -7.39 2.39
CA GLY A 47 -2.05 -6.82 3.09
C GLY A 47 -1.98 -5.29 3.08
N ILE A 48 -2.27 -4.68 1.93
CA ILE A 48 -2.04 -3.25 1.68
C ILE A 48 -3.32 -2.41 1.79
N THR A 49 -4.50 -3.04 1.73
CA THR A 49 -5.82 -2.40 1.65
C THR A 49 -6.00 -1.46 0.45
N LYS A 50 -5.23 -1.69 -0.61
CA LYS A 50 -5.29 -0.98 -1.90
C LYS A 50 -5.08 -1.98 -3.03
N SER A 51 -5.55 -1.66 -4.24
CA SER A 51 -5.24 -2.43 -5.44
C SER A 51 -3.87 -2.03 -6.00
N PHE A 52 -3.16 -3.00 -6.61
CA PHE A 52 -1.96 -2.71 -7.41
C PHE A 52 -2.30 -2.35 -8.87
N LYS A 53 -3.57 -2.54 -9.29
CA LYS A 53 -4.01 -2.28 -10.65
C LYS A 53 -4.67 -0.92 -10.83
N THR A 54 -5.37 -0.42 -9.81
CA THR A 54 -6.15 0.82 -9.89
C THR A 54 -6.09 1.60 -8.58
N SER A 55 -6.10 2.91 -8.70
CA SER A 55 -6.32 3.83 -7.57
C SER A 55 -7.80 4.04 -7.26
N ASP A 56 -8.68 3.73 -8.22
CA ASP A 56 -10.13 3.80 -8.02
C ASP A 56 -10.63 2.50 -7.38
N GLU A 57 -10.89 2.57 -6.09
CA GLU A 57 -11.40 1.43 -5.32
C GLU A 57 -12.87 1.09 -5.64
N SER A 58 -13.63 1.99 -6.25
CA SER A 58 -15.00 1.70 -6.68
C SER A 58 -15.02 0.66 -7.79
N ALA A 59 -14.01 0.67 -8.66
CA ALA A 59 -13.82 -0.32 -9.70
C ALA A 59 -13.50 -1.73 -9.19
N LEU A 60 -13.30 -1.92 -7.88
CA LEU A 60 -13.12 -3.23 -7.26
C LEU A 60 -14.45 -3.89 -6.87
N ILE A 61 -15.51 -3.10 -6.73
CA ILE A 61 -16.84 -3.58 -6.38
C ILE A 61 -17.45 -4.25 -7.62
N ASN A 62 -18.10 -5.40 -7.44
CA ASN A 62 -18.84 -6.04 -8.52
C ASN A 62 -19.98 -5.14 -8.98
N ASN A 63 -20.22 -5.06 -10.29
CA ASN A 63 -21.22 -4.15 -10.90
C ASN A 63 -22.64 -4.30 -10.33
N ASN A 64 -22.98 -5.48 -9.80
CA ASN A 64 -24.29 -5.78 -9.23
C ASN A 64 -24.31 -5.64 -7.69
N SER A 65 -23.35 -4.92 -7.10
CA SER A 65 -23.24 -4.75 -5.65
C SER A 65 -22.78 -3.34 -5.28
N GLU A 66 -23.08 -2.93 -4.06
CA GLU A 66 -22.64 -1.66 -3.48
C GLU A 66 -21.38 -1.80 -2.61
N GLU A 67 -20.97 -3.04 -2.37
CA GLU A 67 -19.85 -3.37 -1.50
C GLU A 67 -19.14 -4.65 -1.90
N PHE A 68 -17.91 -4.81 -1.44
CA PHE A 68 -17.23 -6.10 -1.46
C PHE A 68 -16.68 -6.45 -0.08
N ALA A 69 -16.41 -7.74 0.12
CA ALA A 69 -15.72 -8.23 1.29
C ALA A 69 -14.66 -9.27 0.93
N ILE A 70 -13.54 -9.22 1.65
CA ILE A 70 -12.47 -10.23 1.60
C ILE A 70 -12.33 -10.78 3.00
N PHE A 71 -12.39 -12.12 3.13
CA PHE A 71 -12.18 -12.85 4.36
C PHE A 71 -10.94 -13.73 4.18
N ALA A 72 -10.11 -13.82 5.18
CA ALA A 72 -8.93 -14.68 5.16
C ALA A 72 -8.64 -15.28 6.52
N ASN A 73 -8.22 -16.54 6.54
CA ASN A 73 -7.59 -17.15 7.70
C ASN A 73 -6.08 -17.10 7.47
N VAL A 74 -5.37 -16.41 8.35
CA VAL A 74 -3.93 -16.19 8.25
C VAL A 74 -3.26 -16.77 9.48
N GLU A 75 -2.36 -17.74 9.28
CA GLU A 75 -1.52 -18.28 10.33
C GLU A 75 -0.22 -17.48 10.43
N ARG A 76 0.08 -17.02 11.63
CA ARG A 76 1.35 -16.37 11.96
C ARG A 76 1.81 -16.88 13.34
N ASP A 77 3.04 -17.38 13.40
CA ASP A 77 3.67 -17.86 14.63
C ASP A 77 2.83 -18.92 15.38
N GLY A 78 2.18 -19.81 14.61
CA GLY A 78 1.30 -20.87 15.12
C GLY A 78 -0.13 -20.41 15.46
N LEU A 79 -0.42 -19.12 15.43
CA LEU A 79 -1.75 -18.57 15.70
C LEU A 79 -2.51 -18.30 14.40
N VAL A 80 -3.76 -18.77 14.34
CA VAL A 80 -4.66 -18.49 13.22
C VAL A 80 -5.49 -17.25 13.54
N ASN A 81 -5.43 -16.26 12.66
CA ASN A 81 -6.18 -15.03 12.76
C ASN A 81 -7.20 -14.94 11.64
N ASP A 82 -8.42 -14.55 12.00
CA ASP A 82 -9.50 -14.26 11.06
C ASP A 82 -9.45 -12.78 10.67
N ILE A 83 -9.26 -12.52 9.39
CA ILE A 83 -9.23 -11.17 8.86
C ILE A 83 -10.42 -10.98 7.94
N LYS A 84 -11.11 -9.85 8.13
CA LYS A 84 -12.19 -9.42 7.24
C LYS A 84 -11.97 -7.98 6.84
N ILE A 85 -11.96 -7.73 5.54
CA ILE A 85 -11.97 -6.37 4.99
C ILE A 85 -13.29 -6.18 4.25
N LYS A 86 -14.05 -5.17 4.67
CA LYS A 86 -15.29 -4.77 4.02
C LYS A 86 -15.11 -3.38 3.42
N ARG A 87 -15.43 -3.22 2.14
CA ARG A 87 -15.38 -1.95 1.42
C ARG A 87 -16.75 -1.63 0.86
N MET A 88 -17.32 -0.55 1.34
CA MET A 88 -18.51 0.10 0.83
C MET A 88 -18.11 1.33 0.00
N LYS A 89 -19.03 1.89 -0.76
CA LYS A 89 -18.77 3.07 -1.62
C LYS A 89 -17.98 4.18 -0.89
N ASN A 90 -18.33 4.49 0.36
CA ASN A 90 -17.74 5.61 1.12
C ASN A 90 -16.97 5.18 2.39
N ALA A 91 -16.89 3.89 2.67
CA ALA A 91 -16.27 3.41 3.91
C ALA A 91 -15.46 2.12 3.68
N LYS A 92 -14.40 1.96 4.47
CA LYS A 92 -13.59 0.75 4.54
C LYS A 92 -13.41 0.39 6.01
N ILE A 93 -13.73 -0.84 6.35
CA ILE A 93 -13.60 -1.38 7.70
C ILE A 93 -12.78 -2.66 7.63
N VAL A 94 -11.83 -2.77 8.54
CA VAL A 94 -10.98 -3.95 8.69
C VAL A 94 -11.21 -4.55 10.07
N PHE A 95 -11.38 -5.86 10.13
CA PHE A 95 -11.57 -6.60 11.36
C PHE A 95 -10.43 -7.63 11.52
N LEU A 96 -9.97 -7.78 12.73
CA LEU A 96 -9.10 -8.87 13.17
C LEU A 96 -9.84 -9.63 14.29
N ASN A 97 -10.08 -10.93 14.08
CA ASN A 97 -10.79 -11.78 15.03
C ASN A 97 -12.11 -11.15 15.51
N ASN A 98 -12.90 -10.65 14.55
CA ASN A 98 -14.16 -9.90 14.71
C ASN A 98 -14.06 -8.52 15.39
N ASN A 99 -12.88 -8.07 15.79
CA ASN A 99 -12.67 -6.76 16.37
C ASN A 99 -12.31 -5.74 15.27
N PRO A 100 -13.07 -4.64 15.10
CA PRO A 100 -12.75 -3.65 14.09
C PRO A 100 -11.55 -2.80 14.48
N TYR A 101 -10.67 -2.53 13.53
CA TYR A 101 -9.63 -1.51 13.70
C TYR A 101 -10.25 -0.10 13.66
N LYS A 102 -9.82 0.77 14.55
CA LYS A 102 -10.24 2.18 14.56
C LYS A 102 -9.79 2.93 13.31
N LYS A 103 -8.61 2.60 12.81
CA LYS A 103 -8.04 3.16 11.58
C LYS A 103 -7.41 2.06 10.74
N VAL A 104 -7.62 2.13 9.44
CA VAL A 104 -6.99 1.19 8.48
C VAL A 104 -5.45 1.23 8.57
N SER A 105 -4.88 2.39 8.94
CA SER A 105 -3.43 2.52 9.13
C SER A 105 -2.86 1.66 10.28
N GLU A 106 -3.68 1.30 11.25
CA GLU A 106 -3.27 0.44 12.37
C GLU A 106 -3.22 -1.04 11.97
N TYR A 107 -3.97 -1.41 10.93
CA TYR A 107 -3.98 -2.76 10.38
C TYR A 107 -2.73 -3.08 9.54
N LEU A 108 -2.16 -2.06 8.87
CA LEU A 108 -0.99 -2.28 8.00
C LEU A 108 0.16 -2.94 8.78
N GLY A 109 0.74 -4.00 8.20
CA GLY A 109 1.76 -4.83 8.85
C GLY A 109 1.20 -6.08 9.58
N THR A 110 -0.12 -6.20 9.73
CA THR A 110 -0.74 -7.43 10.24
C THR A 110 -0.56 -8.58 9.25
N VAL A 111 -0.75 -8.30 7.95
CA VAL A 111 -0.46 -9.24 6.86
C VAL A 111 0.61 -8.62 5.96
N LEU A 112 1.74 -9.29 5.84
CA LEU A 112 2.84 -8.84 4.99
C LEU A 112 2.72 -9.46 3.60
N VAL A 113 2.68 -8.63 2.57
CA VAL A 113 2.61 -9.05 1.17
C VAL A 113 3.63 -8.30 0.33
N VAL A 114 4.24 -9.02 -0.59
CA VAL A 114 5.04 -8.45 -1.67
C VAL A 114 4.40 -8.91 -2.98
N CYS A 115 4.23 -8.00 -3.91
CA CYS A 115 3.71 -8.30 -5.24
C CYS A 115 4.73 -7.86 -6.27
N PHE A 116 5.00 -8.73 -7.22
CA PHE A 116 5.80 -8.43 -8.40
C PHE A 116 4.96 -8.64 -9.66
N SER A 117 5.00 -7.69 -10.57
CA SER A 117 4.28 -7.72 -11.84
C SER A 117 5.12 -7.11 -12.96
N ASN A 118 4.78 -7.41 -14.21
CA ASN A 118 5.46 -6.82 -15.38
C ASN A 118 5.42 -5.28 -15.37
N ASN A 119 4.38 -4.67 -14.78
CA ASN A 119 4.28 -3.22 -14.65
C ASN A 119 5.33 -2.62 -13.70
N ASP A 120 5.92 -3.40 -12.82
CA ASP A 120 6.88 -2.88 -11.86
C ASP A 120 8.22 -2.56 -12.54
N CYS A 121 8.61 -3.30 -13.58
CA CYS A 121 9.74 -2.95 -14.45
C CYS A 121 9.50 -1.60 -15.17
N VAL A 122 8.27 -1.37 -15.63
CA VAL A 122 7.88 -0.08 -16.26
C VAL A 122 7.97 1.05 -15.25
N LYS A 123 7.49 0.84 -14.02
CA LYS A 123 7.54 1.84 -12.94
C LYS A 123 8.98 2.17 -12.51
N LEU A 124 9.88 1.19 -12.48
CA LEU A 124 11.29 1.41 -12.18
C LEU A 124 11.93 2.40 -13.16
N ASN A 125 11.62 2.26 -14.45
CA ASN A 125 12.09 3.15 -15.51
C ASN A 125 11.25 4.45 -15.64
N GLY A 126 10.19 4.58 -14.86
CA GLY A 126 9.26 5.70 -14.88
C GLY A 126 9.73 6.93 -14.09
N SER A 127 8.78 7.78 -13.75
CA SER A 127 9.00 8.99 -12.95
C SER A 127 9.39 8.66 -11.49
N SER A 128 9.90 9.66 -10.77
CA SER A 128 10.13 9.54 -9.32
C SER A 128 8.87 9.15 -8.53
N LYS A 129 7.69 9.52 -9.02
CA LYS A 129 6.39 9.12 -8.45
C LYS A 129 6.15 7.63 -8.66
N ASP A 130 6.46 7.11 -9.85
CA ASP A 130 6.27 5.69 -10.19
C ASP A 130 7.22 4.83 -9.35
N ARG A 131 8.51 5.17 -9.29
CA ARG A 131 9.48 4.47 -8.43
C ARG A 131 9.06 4.48 -6.96
N ARG A 132 8.63 5.61 -6.42
CA ARG A 132 8.11 5.67 -5.04
C ARG A 132 6.89 4.79 -4.82
N SER A 133 6.03 4.64 -5.82
CA SER A 133 4.84 3.79 -5.73
C SER A 133 5.15 2.31 -5.51
N LEU A 134 6.36 1.84 -5.85
CA LEU A 134 6.81 0.48 -5.59
C LEU A 134 7.21 0.29 -4.13
N PHE A 135 7.94 1.25 -3.55
CA PHE A 135 8.51 1.12 -2.20
C PHE A 135 7.55 1.57 -1.10
N GLU A 136 6.70 2.57 -1.34
CA GLU A 136 5.77 3.08 -0.31
C GLU A 136 4.88 2.00 0.33
N PRO A 137 4.26 1.07 -0.43
CA PRO A 137 3.45 0.01 0.17
C PRO A 137 4.25 -0.91 1.09
N LEU A 138 5.52 -1.18 0.76
CA LEU A 138 6.41 -2.01 1.56
C LEU A 138 6.78 -1.29 2.88
N ILE A 139 7.14 -0.01 2.79
CA ILE A 139 7.47 0.81 3.96
C ILE A 139 6.25 0.94 4.90
N CYS A 140 5.06 1.10 4.34
CA CYS A 140 3.83 1.20 5.10
C CYS A 140 3.51 -0.06 5.92
N GLN A 141 3.94 -1.24 5.47
CA GLN A 141 3.74 -2.50 6.20
C GLN A 141 4.68 -2.66 7.39
N ILE A 142 5.85 -2.02 7.36
CA ILE A 142 6.88 -2.19 8.41
C ILE A 142 6.97 -0.99 9.36
N SER A 143 6.27 0.12 9.06
CA SER A 143 6.36 1.35 9.85
C SER A 143 5.04 2.12 9.94
N ASN A 144 4.29 1.90 11.00
CA ASN A 144 3.10 2.70 11.32
C ASN A 144 3.43 4.20 11.53
N PHE A 145 4.65 4.49 12.02
CA PHE A 145 5.13 5.86 12.12
C PHE A 145 5.17 6.53 10.75
N TYR A 146 5.73 5.85 9.75
CA TYR A 146 5.79 6.35 8.38
C TYR A 146 4.39 6.61 7.79
N VAL A 147 3.46 5.68 8.00
CA VAL A 147 2.05 5.83 7.55
C VAL A 147 1.42 7.08 8.16
N ASN A 148 1.60 7.29 9.47
CA ASN A 148 1.03 8.44 10.18
C ASN A 148 1.64 9.76 9.68
N GLU A 149 2.97 9.82 9.48
CA GLU A 149 3.64 11.02 8.96
C GLU A 149 3.24 11.30 7.50
N CYS A 150 3.09 10.30 6.64
CA CYS A 150 2.60 10.47 5.27
C CYS A 150 1.15 11.00 5.25
N ASN A 151 0.28 10.51 6.13
CA ASN A 151 -1.09 10.99 6.25
C ASN A 151 -1.14 12.43 6.76
N ASN A 152 -0.32 12.75 7.76
CA ASN A 152 -0.19 14.11 8.30
C ASN A 152 0.31 15.09 7.24
N TYR A 153 1.41 14.76 6.57
CA TYR A 153 1.97 15.55 5.48
C TYR A 153 0.93 15.85 4.39
N ARG A 154 0.18 14.82 3.96
CA ARG A 154 -0.86 14.97 2.94
C ARG A 154 -1.99 15.90 3.40
N LYS A 155 -2.42 15.80 4.66
CA LYS A 155 -3.44 16.70 5.22
C LYS A 155 -2.97 18.16 5.20
N ILE A 156 -1.77 18.42 5.71
CA ILE A 156 -1.20 19.78 5.74
C ILE A 156 -1.03 20.33 4.32
N LEU A 157 -0.51 19.52 3.40
CA LEU A 157 -0.33 19.90 2.00
C LEU A 157 -1.65 20.28 1.33
N ASN A 158 -2.70 19.50 1.53
CA ASN A 158 -4.03 19.79 0.98
C ASN A 158 -4.60 21.08 1.56
N SER A 159 -4.49 21.29 2.87
CA SER A 159 -4.94 22.53 3.53
C SER A 159 -4.15 23.75 3.04
N ARG A 160 -2.82 23.61 2.90
CA ARG A 160 -1.96 24.65 2.36
C ARG A 160 -2.33 25.01 0.91
N ASN A 161 -2.53 24.01 0.07
CA ASN A 161 -2.90 24.23 -1.33
C ASN A 161 -4.30 24.88 -1.46
N ALA A 162 -5.23 24.52 -0.58
CA ALA A 162 -6.55 25.18 -0.51
C ALA A 162 -6.42 26.65 -0.08
N LEU A 163 -5.55 26.94 0.91
CA LEU A 163 -5.28 28.32 1.34
C LEU A 163 -4.64 29.14 0.21
N LEU A 164 -3.65 28.60 -0.48
CA LEU A 164 -3.01 29.28 -1.61
C LEU A 164 -4.00 29.62 -2.72
N LYS A 165 -4.92 28.72 -3.03
CA LYS A 165 -6.00 29.01 -4.02
C LYS A 165 -6.87 30.18 -3.58
N ARG A 166 -7.19 30.29 -2.27
CA ARG A 166 -7.96 31.43 -1.72
C ARG A 166 -7.16 32.74 -1.75
N LEU A 167 -5.85 32.69 -1.46
CA LEU A 167 -4.97 33.85 -1.48
C LEU A 167 -4.84 34.50 -2.85
N ASN A 168 -4.98 33.75 -3.94
CA ASN A 168 -5.01 34.30 -5.28
C ASN A 168 -6.21 35.26 -5.52
N PHE A 169 -7.26 35.16 -4.69
CA PHE A 169 -8.46 35.98 -4.77
C PHE A 169 -8.54 37.05 -3.66
N GLU A 170 -7.89 36.83 -2.50
CA GLU A 170 -7.95 37.73 -1.33
C GLU A 170 -6.57 37.87 -0.68
N LYS A 171 -5.89 39.02 -0.88
CA LYS A 171 -4.64 39.33 -0.18
C LYS A 171 -4.94 39.84 1.25
N LYS A 172 -4.92 38.95 2.25
CA LYS A 172 -4.99 39.32 3.68
C LYS A 172 -3.72 38.90 4.41
N GLU A 173 -3.12 39.82 5.19
CA GLU A 173 -1.88 39.55 5.97
C GLU A 173 -2.00 38.37 6.94
N SER A 174 -3.20 38.16 7.55
CA SER A 174 -3.44 37.03 8.44
C SER A 174 -3.20 35.67 7.80
N ASN A 175 -3.37 35.57 6.50
CA ASN A 175 -3.20 34.34 5.73
C ASN A 175 -1.72 34.02 5.48
N THR A 176 -0.83 35.02 5.48
CA THR A 176 0.62 34.83 5.31
C THR A 176 1.21 34.12 6.53
N LYS A 177 0.86 34.53 7.75
CA LYS A 177 1.29 33.86 8.99
C LYS A 177 0.83 32.41 9.07
N LEU A 178 -0.41 32.14 8.66
CA LEU A 178 -0.92 30.77 8.62
C LEU A 178 -0.16 29.90 7.59
N LEU A 179 0.20 30.47 6.45
CA LEU A 179 1.00 29.80 5.42
C LEU A 179 2.40 29.43 5.93
N GLU A 180 3.04 30.33 6.68
CA GLU A 180 4.35 30.08 7.32
C GLU A 180 4.29 28.91 8.32
N VAL A 181 3.23 28.88 9.16
CA VAL A 181 3.01 27.77 10.11
C VAL A 181 2.84 26.45 9.35
N MET A 182 2.01 26.44 8.28
CA MET A 182 1.83 25.23 7.47
C MET A 182 3.13 24.81 6.76
N ASN A 183 3.93 25.74 6.27
CA ASN A 183 5.24 25.45 5.67
C ASN A 183 6.18 24.79 6.69
N SER A 184 6.27 25.33 7.91
CA SER A 184 7.09 24.77 8.99
C SER A 184 6.65 23.35 9.36
N GLN A 185 5.34 23.11 9.42
CA GLN A 185 4.78 21.78 9.68
C GLN A 185 5.08 20.79 8.54
N LEU A 186 5.01 21.24 7.28
CA LEU A 186 5.36 20.41 6.11
C LEU A 186 6.84 20.02 6.13
N VAL A 187 7.74 20.96 6.40
CA VAL A 187 9.17 20.67 6.52
C VAL A 187 9.43 19.65 7.62
N LYS A 188 8.84 19.85 8.82
CA LYS A 188 9.00 18.92 9.94
C LYS A 188 8.52 17.50 9.62
N SER A 189 7.33 17.36 9.03
CA SER A 189 6.79 16.06 8.67
C SER A 189 7.54 15.45 7.47
N GLY A 190 7.92 16.27 6.47
CA GLY A 190 8.71 15.86 5.32
C GLY A 190 10.07 15.28 5.70
N ASN A 191 10.80 15.94 6.60
CA ASN A 191 12.09 15.46 7.09
C ASN A 191 11.98 14.09 7.77
N LYS A 192 10.90 13.84 8.54
CA LYS A 192 10.67 12.54 9.15
C LYS A 192 10.46 11.45 8.10
N ILE A 193 9.69 11.75 7.05
CA ILE A 193 9.44 10.83 5.92
C ILE A 193 10.76 10.53 5.19
N ILE A 194 11.55 11.56 4.89
CA ILE A 194 12.86 11.43 4.23
C ILE A 194 13.79 10.53 5.06
N ASN A 195 13.89 10.78 6.36
CA ASN A 195 14.75 10.00 7.25
C ASN A 195 14.39 8.50 7.25
N VAL A 196 13.08 8.16 7.23
CA VAL A 196 12.65 6.76 7.15
C VAL A 196 13.06 6.16 5.81
N ARG A 197 12.84 6.86 4.70
CA ARG A 197 13.20 6.38 3.36
C ARG A 197 14.70 6.15 3.23
N GLN A 198 15.53 7.10 3.68
CA GLN A 198 16.99 6.96 3.67
C GLN A 198 17.47 5.75 4.48
N LYS A 199 16.90 5.53 5.69
CA LYS A 199 17.23 4.36 6.50
C LYS A 199 16.91 3.04 5.80
N ILE A 200 15.79 2.98 5.07
CA ILE A 200 15.38 1.78 4.34
C ILE A 200 16.27 1.56 3.12
N VAL A 201 16.59 2.60 2.36
CA VAL A 201 17.50 2.49 1.22
C VAL A 201 18.87 1.98 1.66
N ARG A 202 19.41 2.47 2.80
CA ARG A 202 20.67 1.94 3.35
C ARG A 202 20.58 0.45 3.64
N LYS A 203 19.53 0.02 4.35
CA LYS A 203 19.33 -1.41 4.66
C LYS A 203 19.17 -2.28 3.42
N LEU A 204 18.51 -1.76 2.38
CA LEU A 204 18.38 -2.48 1.12
C LEU A 204 19.75 -2.61 0.42
N ASN A 205 20.59 -1.59 0.46
CA ASN A 205 21.93 -1.65 -0.12
C ASN A 205 22.84 -2.66 0.57
N ASP A 206 22.62 -2.94 1.86
CA ASP A 206 23.37 -3.95 2.60
C ASP A 206 23.11 -5.38 2.06
N GLU A 207 21.93 -5.64 1.49
CA GLU A 207 21.48 -6.97 1.08
C GLU A 207 21.33 -7.13 -0.45
N ILE A 208 21.12 -6.02 -1.19
CA ILE A 208 20.70 -6.09 -2.60
C ILE A 208 21.75 -6.73 -3.51
N ASN A 209 23.04 -6.52 -3.25
CA ASN A 209 24.11 -7.05 -4.09
C ASN A 209 24.25 -8.57 -3.97
N GLU A 210 24.07 -9.13 -2.77
CA GLU A 210 24.07 -10.58 -2.55
C GLU A 210 22.93 -11.23 -3.34
N ILE A 211 21.72 -10.71 -3.18
CA ILE A 211 20.53 -11.20 -3.90
C ILE A 211 20.67 -11.03 -5.42
N TYR A 212 21.21 -9.90 -5.86
CA TYR A 212 21.42 -9.65 -7.30
C TYR A 212 22.40 -10.63 -7.91
N ASN A 213 23.52 -10.87 -7.23
CA ASN A 213 24.53 -11.81 -7.70
C ASN A 213 24.00 -13.26 -7.74
N GLU A 214 23.17 -13.65 -6.76
CA GLU A 214 22.52 -14.96 -6.73
C GLU A 214 21.56 -15.13 -7.93
N ILE A 215 20.79 -14.11 -8.28
CA ILE A 215 19.80 -14.15 -9.37
C ILE A 215 20.46 -14.04 -10.74
N SER A 216 21.40 -13.10 -10.91
CA SER A 216 22.02 -12.79 -12.21
C SER A 216 23.15 -13.72 -12.58
N GLY A 217 23.80 -14.36 -11.60
CA GLY A 217 25.06 -15.09 -11.80
C GLY A 217 26.25 -14.17 -12.15
N CYS A 218 26.08 -12.84 -12.04
CA CYS A 218 27.08 -11.82 -12.34
C CYS A 218 27.63 -11.23 -11.04
N ASN A 219 28.89 -10.79 -11.06
CA ASN A 219 29.50 -10.10 -9.91
C ASN A 219 29.49 -8.56 -10.12
N GLU A 220 28.34 -8.03 -10.55
CA GLU A 220 28.13 -6.59 -10.73
C GLU A 220 27.62 -5.97 -9.44
N LYS A 221 27.98 -4.71 -9.23
CA LYS A 221 27.46 -3.93 -8.08
C LYS A 221 26.29 -3.08 -8.52
N ILE A 222 25.20 -3.18 -7.77
CA ILE A 222 24.05 -2.27 -7.90
C ILE A 222 23.89 -1.45 -6.62
N GLU A 223 23.45 -0.23 -6.77
CA GLU A 223 23.23 0.71 -5.65
C GLU A 223 21.91 1.42 -5.81
N LEU A 224 21.20 1.57 -4.70
CA LEU A 224 20.01 2.39 -4.59
C LEU A 224 20.39 3.72 -3.96
N GLU A 225 20.03 4.81 -4.60
CA GLU A 225 20.20 6.17 -4.07
C GLU A 225 18.85 6.82 -3.79
N TYR A 226 18.74 7.49 -2.64
CA TYR A 226 17.60 8.31 -2.32
C TYR A 226 17.87 9.77 -2.66
N CYS A 227 17.33 10.25 -3.77
CA CYS A 227 17.40 11.65 -4.16
C CYS A 227 16.15 12.38 -3.62
N SER A 228 16.35 13.30 -2.68
CA SER A 228 15.32 14.25 -2.26
C SER A 228 15.34 15.46 -3.17
N ASN A 229 14.19 15.82 -3.73
CA ASN A 229 14.03 17.10 -4.44
C ASN A 229 13.90 18.23 -3.44
#